data_235bcc694c3e190091cadd799527c2c9
#
_entry.id   235bcc694c3e190091cadd799527c2c9
#
_cell.length_a   1.000
_cell.length_b   1.000
_cell.length_c   1.000
_cell.angle_alpha   90.00
_cell.angle_beta   90.00
_cell.angle_gamma   90.00
#
_symmetry.space_group_name_H-M   'P 1'
#
loop_
_entity.id
_entity.type
_entity.pdbx_description
1 polymer ?
#
loop_
_entity_poly.entity_id
_entity_poly.type
_entity_poly.pdbx_seq_one_letter_code
_entity_poly.pdbx_strand_id
1 'polypeptide(L)'
;MAEYTHTAAVTINAPANQVYHLFTHFNDFPKFMSYIKEVTYKDSQTSHWVADVVGSHEWDAVNENWIEHKQVGWRSTSGLTNHGVVTFEPVGDSQTKVNVSLSYDPPAGVLGDAGEKLGVGKAFEQKLQTDLDHFAQLVAQTPTGALDPESSNYLFHDDSAAAQGKTTTSQDSTMGDNA
;
A
#
# COMPACT_ATOMS: atom_id res chain seq x y z
N MET A 1 -12.82 5.55 -21.66
CA MET A 1 -11.97 4.36 -21.60
C MET A 1 -12.31 3.54 -20.39
N ALA A 2 -12.27 2.23 -20.50
CA ALA A 2 -12.68 1.35 -19.39
C ALA A 2 -11.62 1.38 -18.28
N GLU A 3 -12.07 1.74 -17.08
CA GLU A 3 -11.28 1.61 -15.87
C GLU A 3 -11.32 0.15 -15.42
N TYR A 4 -10.18 -0.41 -15.06
CA TYR A 4 -10.08 -1.74 -14.47
C TYR A 4 -9.91 -1.64 -12.97
N THR A 5 -10.70 -2.41 -12.23
CA THR A 5 -10.64 -2.46 -10.77
C THR A 5 -10.22 -3.86 -10.31
N HIS A 6 -9.22 -3.88 -9.43
CA HIS A 6 -8.73 -5.09 -8.80
C HIS A 6 -8.87 -4.98 -7.29
N THR A 7 -9.25 -6.09 -6.67
CA THR A 7 -9.43 -6.16 -5.22
C THR A 7 -8.61 -7.31 -4.65
N ALA A 8 -8.13 -7.11 -3.43
CA ALA A 8 -7.47 -8.16 -2.66
C ALA A 8 -7.79 -7.96 -1.19
N ALA A 9 -7.75 -9.04 -0.42
CA ALA A 9 -7.98 -8.97 1.01
C ALA A 9 -7.08 -9.97 1.74
N VAL A 10 -6.68 -9.60 2.97
CA VAL A 10 -5.86 -10.47 3.80
C VAL A 10 -6.11 -10.12 5.27
N THR A 11 -5.97 -11.10 6.16
CA THR A 11 -5.97 -10.88 7.60
C THR A 11 -4.52 -10.87 8.11
N ILE A 12 -4.13 -9.78 8.75
CA ILE A 12 -2.80 -9.56 9.31
C ILE A 12 -2.85 -9.79 10.82
N ASN A 13 -1.88 -10.54 11.34
CA ASN A 13 -1.77 -10.84 12.77
C ASN A 13 -1.08 -9.68 13.52
N ALA A 14 -1.69 -8.52 13.48
CA ALA A 14 -1.26 -7.31 14.17
C ALA A 14 -2.46 -6.38 14.41
N PRO A 15 -2.43 -5.53 15.45
CA PRO A 15 -3.50 -4.57 15.72
C PRO A 15 -3.70 -3.56 14.60
N ALA A 16 -4.92 -3.07 14.44
CA ALA A 16 -5.30 -2.16 13.35
C ALA A 16 -4.47 -0.85 13.33
N ASN A 17 -4.11 -0.31 14.49
CA ASN A 17 -3.28 0.88 14.57
C ASN A 17 -1.88 0.65 13.99
N GLN A 18 -1.28 -0.50 14.24
CA GLN A 18 0.05 -0.84 13.71
C GLN A 18 -0.01 -1.11 12.19
N VAL A 19 -1.02 -1.83 11.72
CA VAL A 19 -1.21 -2.08 10.29
C VAL A 19 -1.48 -0.78 9.54
N TYR A 20 -2.37 0.05 10.05
CA TYR A 20 -2.64 1.39 9.51
C TYR A 20 -1.36 2.22 9.44
N HIS A 21 -0.59 2.27 10.52
CA HIS A 21 0.66 3.03 10.58
C HIS A 21 1.64 2.62 9.47
N LEU A 22 1.81 1.32 9.23
CA LEU A 22 2.64 0.85 8.13
C LEU A 22 2.13 1.36 6.77
N PHE A 23 0.84 1.25 6.52
CA PHE A 23 0.24 1.66 5.24
C PHE A 23 0.21 3.18 5.03
N THR A 24 0.45 3.98 6.06
CA THR A 24 0.64 5.43 5.91
C THR A 24 2.01 5.80 5.34
N HIS A 25 2.96 4.89 5.39
CA HIS A 25 4.33 5.10 4.91
C HIS A 25 4.50 4.49 3.52
N PHE A 26 4.01 5.17 2.49
CA PHE A 26 4.03 4.68 1.12
C PHE A 26 5.43 4.31 0.62
N ASN A 27 6.47 5.00 1.08
CA ASN A 27 7.84 4.71 0.69
C ASN A 27 8.39 3.40 1.29
N ASP A 28 7.65 2.73 2.17
CA ASP A 28 7.96 1.36 2.60
C ASP A 28 7.28 0.28 1.73
N PHE A 29 6.36 0.65 0.86
CA PHE A 29 5.63 -0.30 0.02
C PHE A 29 6.53 -1.22 -0.82
N PRO A 30 7.67 -0.76 -1.39
CA PRO A 30 8.58 -1.66 -2.10
C PRO A 30 9.10 -2.85 -1.26
N LYS A 31 9.04 -2.75 0.07
CA LYS A 31 9.50 -3.80 0.98
C LYS A 31 8.58 -5.02 1.02
N PHE A 32 7.29 -4.85 0.70
CA PHE A 32 6.30 -5.93 0.75
C PHE A 32 5.38 -6.02 -0.49
N MET A 33 5.41 -5.04 -1.38
CA MET A 33 4.69 -5.05 -2.65
C MET A 33 5.68 -5.17 -3.79
N SER A 34 5.84 -6.37 -4.33
CA SER A 34 6.92 -6.68 -5.29
C SER A 34 6.87 -5.88 -6.59
N TYR A 35 5.68 -5.42 -6.99
CA TYR A 35 5.49 -4.63 -8.21
C TYR A 35 5.77 -3.13 -8.02
N ILE A 36 5.83 -2.63 -6.79
CA ILE A 36 6.21 -1.25 -6.50
C ILE A 36 7.73 -1.19 -6.36
N LYS A 37 8.39 -0.41 -7.23
CA LYS A 37 9.85 -0.30 -7.26
C LYS A 37 10.35 0.83 -6.40
N GLU A 38 9.66 1.95 -6.42
CA GLU A 38 10.07 3.15 -5.69
C GLU A 38 8.87 4.01 -5.35
N VAL A 39 8.88 4.59 -4.17
CA VAL A 39 7.97 5.67 -3.79
C VAL A 39 8.79 6.75 -3.13
N THR A 40 8.70 7.98 -3.62
CA THR A 40 9.36 9.16 -3.05
C THR A 40 8.34 10.24 -2.74
N TYR A 41 8.55 10.95 -1.65
CA TYR A 41 7.68 12.05 -1.26
C TYR A 41 8.09 13.35 -1.93
N LYS A 42 7.09 14.09 -2.44
CA LYS A 42 7.27 15.44 -2.97
C LYS A 42 6.96 16.48 -1.89
N ASP A 43 5.93 16.23 -1.11
CA ASP A 43 5.52 17.02 0.06
C ASP A 43 4.65 16.18 1.00
N SER A 44 4.02 16.79 1.99
CA SER A 44 3.21 16.10 3.01
C SER A 44 1.94 15.42 2.47
N GLN A 45 1.54 15.71 1.23
CA GLN A 45 0.30 15.17 0.64
C GLN A 45 0.52 14.50 -0.70
N THR A 46 1.71 14.65 -1.30
CA THR A 46 1.99 14.15 -2.65
C THR A 46 3.21 13.25 -2.71
N SER A 47 3.15 12.25 -3.57
CA SER A 47 4.19 11.25 -3.75
C SER A 47 4.38 10.90 -5.21
N HIS A 48 5.59 10.44 -5.55
CA HIS A 48 5.94 9.93 -6.86
C HIS A 48 6.17 8.42 -6.77
N TRP A 49 5.58 7.67 -7.69
CA TRP A 49 5.57 6.22 -7.69
C TRP A 49 6.16 5.66 -8.97
N VAL A 50 6.93 4.59 -8.83
CA VAL A 50 7.43 3.76 -9.94
C VAL A 50 6.98 2.33 -9.70
N ALA A 51 6.29 1.74 -10.65
CA ALA A 51 5.80 0.36 -10.57
C ALA A 51 6.12 -0.41 -11.84
N ASP A 52 6.30 -1.71 -11.69
CA ASP A 52 6.55 -2.63 -12.79
C ASP A 52 5.38 -3.61 -12.90
N VAL A 53 4.39 -3.22 -13.71
CA VAL A 53 3.19 -3.99 -14.01
C VAL A 53 3.01 -4.00 -15.51
N VAL A 54 3.40 -5.09 -16.16
CA VAL A 54 3.42 -5.19 -17.63
C VAL A 54 4.18 -4.00 -18.26
N GLY A 55 5.44 -3.82 -17.84
CA GLY A 55 6.26 -2.67 -18.17
C GLY A 55 6.35 -1.67 -17.02
N SER A 56 7.30 -0.77 -17.10
CA SER A 56 7.51 0.24 -16.08
C SER A 56 6.56 1.41 -16.26
N HIS A 57 5.90 1.82 -15.19
CA HIS A 57 4.98 2.94 -15.15
C HIS A 57 5.30 3.87 -14.01
N GLU A 58 5.11 5.16 -14.24
CA GLU A 58 5.33 6.20 -13.24
C GLU A 58 4.10 7.08 -13.11
N TRP A 59 3.86 7.58 -11.91
CA TRP A 59 2.80 8.56 -11.66
C TRP A 59 3.09 9.37 -10.41
N ASP A 60 2.48 10.55 -10.36
CA ASP A 60 2.38 11.34 -9.13
C ASP A 60 0.99 11.14 -8.54
N ALA A 61 0.91 11.09 -7.23
CA ALA A 61 -0.35 10.90 -6.51
C ALA A 61 -0.51 11.88 -5.37
N VAL A 62 -1.77 12.18 -5.06
CA VAL A 62 -2.18 12.95 -3.88
C VAL A 62 -2.91 12.02 -2.92
N ASN A 63 -2.71 12.23 -1.62
CA ASN A 63 -3.45 11.51 -0.59
C ASN A 63 -4.93 11.90 -0.65
N GLU A 64 -5.81 10.91 -0.54
CA GLU A 64 -7.25 11.10 -0.67
C GLU A 64 -8.00 10.20 0.30
N ASN A 65 -9.06 10.74 0.93
CA ASN A 65 -9.98 9.96 1.77
C ASN A 65 -9.33 9.21 2.93
N TRP A 66 -8.36 9.82 3.61
CA TRP A 66 -7.73 9.24 4.78
C TRP A 66 -8.64 9.34 6.00
N ILE A 67 -8.79 8.23 6.71
CA ILE A 67 -9.52 8.13 7.97
C ILE A 67 -8.60 7.38 8.94
N GLU A 68 -8.22 8.04 10.02
CA GLU A 68 -7.29 7.51 11.00
C GLU A 68 -7.70 6.10 11.48
N HIS A 69 -6.77 5.15 11.45
CA HIS A 69 -6.93 3.74 11.82
C HIS A 69 -7.96 2.96 10.99
N LYS A 70 -8.52 3.53 9.92
CA LYS A 70 -9.57 2.90 9.12
C LYS A 70 -9.30 2.84 7.64
N GLN A 71 -8.67 3.86 7.08
CA GLN A 71 -8.57 3.96 5.63
C GLN A 71 -7.41 4.85 5.20
N VAL A 72 -6.71 4.44 4.15
CA VAL A 72 -5.82 5.28 3.35
C VAL A 72 -6.25 5.21 1.90
N GLY A 73 -6.02 6.28 1.16
CA GLY A 73 -6.35 6.32 -0.26
C GLY A 73 -5.47 7.29 -1.02
N TRP A 74 -5.47 7.16 -2.33
CA TRP A 74 -4.70 8.02 -3.23
C TRP A 74 -5.39 8.14 -4.57
N ARG A 75 -5.03 9.20 -5.28
CA ARG A 75 -5.43 9.43 -6.67
C ARG A 75 -4.24 10.01 -7.43
N SER A 76 -3.98 9.49 -8.61
CA SER A 76 -2.93 10.03 -9.47
C SER A 76 -3.29 11.43 -9.97
N THR A 77 -2.29 12.29 -10.08
CA THR A 77 -2.40 13.65 -10.62
C THR A 77 -1.66 13.80 -11.95
N SER A 78 -0.75 12.90 -12.24
CA SER A 78 -0.03 12.82 -13.52
C SER A 78 0.51 11.41 -13.74
N GLY A 79 0.89 11.09 -14.95
CA GLY A 79 1.38 9.77 -15.32
C GLY A 79 0.27 8.75 -15.50
N LEU A 80 0.49 7.51 -15.07
CA LEU A 80 -0.53 6.46 -15.14
C LEU A 80 -1.76 6.84 -14.31
N THR A 81 -2.92 6.92 -14.96
CA THR A 81 -4.17 7.22 -14.26
C THR A 81 -4.56 6.05 -13.37
N ASN A 82 -4.61 6.30 -12.06
CA ASN A 82 -5.02 5.29 -11.09
C ASN A 82 -5.52 5.95 -9.80
N HIS A 83 -6.30 5.21 -9.05
CA HIS A 83 -6.68 5.56 -7.69
C HIS A 83 -6.87 4.29 -6.89
N GLY A 84 -6.76 4.39 -5.59
CA GLY A 84 -6.95 3.23 -4.74
C GLY A 84 -7.34 3.59 -3.33
N VAL A 85 -7.82 2.59 -2.62
CA VAL A 85 -8.18 2.68 -1.22
C VAL A 85 -7.81 1.38 -0.51
N VAL A 86 -7.29 1.53 0.70
CA VAL A 86 -7.02 0.41 1.61
C VAL A 86 -7.81 0.66 2.88
N THR A 87 -8.63 -0.31 3.27
CA THR A 87 -9.40 -0.25 4.51
C THR A 87 -8.89 -1.26 5.53
N PHE A 88 -9.03 -0.91 6.81
CA PHE A 88 -8.53 -1.70 7.94
C PHE A 88 -9.69 -1.99 8.89
N GLU A 89 -10.04 -3.26 9.03
CA GLU A 89 -11.12 -3.71 9.91
C GLU A 89 -10.54 -4.54 11.06
N PRO A 90 -10.66 -4.08 12.31
CA PRO A 90 -10.22 -4.89 13.45
C PRO A 90 -10.96 -6.23 13.51
N VAL A 91 -10.19 -7.31 13.73
CA VAL A 91 -10.72 -8.65 13.98
C VAL A 91 -10.25 -9.04 15.40
N GLY A 92 -11.06 -8.72 16.39
CA GLY A 92 -10.62 -8.80 17.78
C GLY A 92 -9.56 -7.73 18.08
N ASP A 93 -8.74 -7.97 19.11
CA ASP A 93 -7.74 -6.99 19.59
C ASP A 93 -6.37 -7.14 18.93
N SER A 94 -6.12 -8.23 18.22
CA SER A 94 -4.77 -8.60 17.76
C SER A 94 -4.65 -8.86 16.27
N GLN A 95 -5.75 -8.78 15.52
CA GLN A 95 -5.75 -9.02 14.08
C GLN A 95 -6.48 -7.90 13.33
N THR A 96 -6.15 -7.76 12.06
CA THR A 96 -6.75 -6.74 11.18
C THR A 96 -7.01 -7.33 9.81
N LYS A 97 -8.23 -7.19 9.32
CA LYS A 97 -8.56 -7.47 7.93
C LYS A 97 -8.23 -6.25 7.08
N VAL A 98 -7.36 -6.44 6.10
CA VAL A 98 -6.97 -5.42 5.13
C VAL A 98 -7.67 -5.69 3.82
N ASN A 99 -8.38 -4.71 3.30
CA ASN A 99 -9.02 -4.77 1.99
C ASN A 99 -8.39 -3.72 1.08
N VAL A 100 -7.89 -4.14 -0.06
CA VAL A 100 -7.29 -3.26 -1.08
C VAL A 100 -8.22 -3.21 -2.29
N SER A 101 -8.51 -2.01 -2.76
CA SER A 101 -9.18 -1.78 -4.05
C SER A 101 -8.34 -0.80 -4.85
N LEU A 102 -7.93 -1.20 -6.04
CA LEU A 102 -7.09 -0.42 -6.93
C LEU A 102 -7.74 -0.37 -8.31
N SER A 103 -7.93 0.84 -8.82
CA SER A 103 -8.43 1.08 -10.17
C SER A 103 -7.41 1.83 -11.00
N TYR A 104 -7.30 1.47 -12.27
CA TYR A 104 -6.42 2.15 -13.21
C TYR A 104 -6.98 2.15 -14.64
N ASP A 105 -6.58 3.13 -15.42
CA ASP A 105 -6.83 3.18 -16.86
C ASP A 105 -5.61 2.58 -17.57
N PRO A 106 -5.80 1.52 -18.36
CA PRO A 106 -4.67 0.94 -19.09
C PRO A 106 -4.08 1.94 -20.07
N PRO A 107 -2.74 2.04 -20.16
CA PRO A 107 -2.10 2.93 -21.12
C PRO A 107 -2.49 2.59 -22.56
N ALA A 108 -2.72 3.62 -23.37
CA ALA A 108 -3.07 3.43 -24.78
C ALA A 108 -2.00 2.61 -25.52
N GLY A 109 -2.42 1.55 -26.18
CA GLY A 109 -1.56 0.71 -27.03
C GLY A 109 -0.89 -0.48 -26.33
N VAL A 110 -0.91 -0.58 -25.00
CA VAL A 110 -0.24 -1.67 -24.28
C VAL A 110 -1.23 -2.68 -23.72
N LEU A 111 -2.34 -2.22 -23.19
CA LEU A 111 -3.26 -3.07 -22.44
C LEU A 111 -4.72 -2.93 -22.85
N GLY A 112 -5.08 -2.17 -23.84
CA GLY A 112 -6.47 -1.99 -24.23
C GLY A 112 -7.32 -3.26 -24.03
N ASP A 113 -8.51 -3.33 -24.49
CA ASP A 113 -9.40 -4.50 -24.36
C ASP A 113 -8.70 -5.85 -24.62
N ALA A 114 -7.64 -5.85 -25.44
CA ALA A 114 -6.87 -7.06 -25.74
C ALA A 114 -6.02 -7.55 -24.55
N GLY A 115 -5.45 -6.65 -23.77
CA GLY A 115 -4.63 -7.03 -22.61
C GLY A 115 -5.45 -7.67 -21.51
N GLU A 116 -6.63 -7.14 -21.22
CA GLU A 116 -7.56 -7.72 -20.25
C GLU A 116 -8.11 -9.07 -20.74
N LYS A 117 -8.43 -9.18 -22.03
CA LYS A 117 -8.83 -10.45 -22.66
C LYS A 117 -7.74 -11.52 -22.60
N LEU A 118 -6.45 -11.10 -22.53
CA LEU A 118 -5.33 -12.01 -22.40
C LEU A 118 -5.02 -12.36 -20.93
N GLY A 119 -5.79 -11.86 -19.97
CA GLY A 119 -5.65 -12.19 -18.57
C GLY A 119 -4.61 -11.37 -17.81
N VAL A 120 -4.14 -10.26 -18.36
CA VAL A 120 -3.13 -9.41 -17.71
C VAL A 120 -3.65 -8.84 -16.39
N GLY A 121 -4.89 -8.36 -16.37
CA GLY A 121 -5.52 -7.87 -15.15
C GLY A 121 -5.65 -8.93 -14.09
N LYS A 122 -6.03 -10.15 -14.48
CA LYS A 122 -6.10 -11.29 -13.56
C LYS A 122 -4.72 -11.67 -13.01
N ALA A 123 -3.68 -11.61 -13.83
CA ALA A 123 -2.32 -11.86 -13.38
C ALA A 123 -1.85 -10.81 -12.36
N PHE A 124 -2.20 -9.55 -12.57
CA PHE A 124 -1.94 -8.47 -11.61
C PHE A 124 -2.67 -8.68 -10.29
N GLU A 125 -3.95 -9.02 -10.34
CA GLU A 125 -4.76 -9.29 -9.14
C GLU A 125 -4.17 -10.45 -8.33
N GLN A 126 -3.73 -11.53 -9.01
CA GLN A 126 -3.07 -12.65 -8.37
C GLN A 126 -1.73 -12.24 -7.73
N LYS A 127 -0.97 -11.38 -8.38
CA LYS A 127 0.30 -10.87 -7.83
C LYS A 127 0.06 -10.01 -6.60
N LEU A 128 -0.92 -9.12 -6.63
CA LEU A 128 -1.32 -8.32 -5.49
C LEU A 128 -1.73 -9.21 -4.30
N GLN A 129 -2.57 -10.19 -4.54
CA GLN A 129 -3.01 -11.13 -3.50
C GLN A 129 -1.83 -11.94 -2.94
N THR A 130 -0.94 -12.42 -3.81
CA THR A 130 0.25 -13.17 -3.40
C THR A 130 1.17 -12.33 -2.51
N ASP A 131 1.39 -11.07 -2.86
CA ASP A 131 2.23 -10.17 -2.06
C ASP A 131 1.62 -9.93 -0.68
N LEU A 132 0.30 -9.71 -0.61
CA LEU A 132 -0.40 -9.55 0.67
C LEU A 132 -0.36 -10.83 1.51
N ASP A 133 -0.55 -12.00 0.90
CA ASP A 133 -0.49 -13.29 1.60
C ASP A 133 0.92 -13.57 2.14
N HIS A 134 1.97 -13.28 1.37
CA HIS A 134 3.35 -13.37 1.83
C HIS A 134 3.62 -12.46 3.02
N PHE A 135 3.16 -11.22 2.93
CA PHE A 135 3.30 -10.26 4.02
C PHE A 135 2.60 -10.76 5.30
N ALA A 136 1.37 -11.25 5.16
CA ALA A 136 0.62 -11.82 6.29
C ALA A 136 1.36 -13.00 6.93
N GLN A 137 1.98 -13.87 6.13
CA GLN A 137 2.77 -14.99 6.63
C GLN A 137 4.00 -14.53 7.41
N LEU A 138 4.72 -13.54 6.90
CA LEU A 138 5.88 -12.97 7.59
C LEU A 138 5.49 -12.40 8.96
N VAL A 139 4.40 -11.66 9.03
CA VAL A 139 3.89 -11.11 10.29
C VAL A 139 3.48 -12.24 11.25
N ALA A 140 2.77 -13.26 10.75
CA ALA A 140 2.30 -14.38 11.57
C ALA A 140 3.45 -15.23 12.15
N GLN A 141 4.58 -15.30 11.46
CA GLN A 141 5.78 -16.05 11.90
C GLN A 141 6.67 -15.23 12.83
N THR A 142 6.45 -13.95 12.94
CA THR A 142 7.24 -13.04 13.77
C THR A 142 6.57 -12.90 15.14
N PRO A 143 7.33 -12.84 16.24
CA PRO A 143 6.74 -12.54 17.56
C PRO A 143 5.99 -11.21 17.58
N THR A 144 5.16 -11.00 18.59
CA THR A 144 4.41 -9.75 18.77
C THR A 144 5.31 -8.52 18.59
N GLY A 145 4.83 -7.53 17.85
CA GLY A 145 5.60 -6.33 17.55
C GLY A 145 6.22 -6.30 16.16
N ALA A 146 5.84 -7.24 15.28
CA ALA A 146 6.33 -7.30 13.89
C ALA A 146 6.15 -5.99 13.12
N LEU A 147 5.10 -5.24 13.40
CA LEU A 147 4.77 -3.97 12.74
C LEU A 147 4.89 -2.75 13.67
N ASP A 148 5.47 -2.92 14.85
CA ASP A 148 5.74 -1.84 15.78
C ASP A 148 7.18 -1.36 15.60
N PRO A 149 7.41 -0.12 15.09
CA PRO A 149 8.76 0.40 14.86
C PRO A 149 9.62 0.50 16.13
N GLU A 150 9.01 0.50 17.31
CA GLU A 150 9.73 0.55 18.59
C GLU A 150 10.09 -0.86 19.12
N SER A 151 9.55 -1.90 18.49
CA SER A 151 9.79 -3.28 18.87
C SER A 151 11.09 -3.82 18.30
N SER A 152 11.81 -4.61 19.10
CA SER A 152 12.97 -5.39 18.62
C SER A 152 12.60 -6.44 17.56
N ASN A 153 11.32 -6.76 17.44
CA ASN A 153 10.80 -7.71 16.45
C ASN A 153 10.30 -7.02 15.17
N TYR A 154 10.52 -5.71 15.03
CA TYR A 154 10.06 -4.96 13.87
C TYR A 154 10.68 -5.49 12.58
N LEU A 155 9.84 -5.84 11.60
CA LEU A 155 10.26 -6.53 10.37
C LEU A 155 11.13 -5.69 9.43
N PHE A 156 10.97 -4.37 9.44
CA PHE A 156 11.62 -3.49 8.47
C PHE A 156 12.83 -2.75 9.02
N HIS A 157 13.14 -2.97 10.30
CA HIS A 157 14.30 -2.38 10.98
C HIS A 157 14.39 -0.84 10.90
N ASP A 158 15.54 -0.30 11.28
CA ASP A 158 15.74 1.15 11.43
C ASP A 158 15.80 1.90 10.08
N ASP A 159 15.98 1.22 8.98
CA ASP A 159 16.05 1.81 7.64
C ASP A 159 14.69 2.02 6.98
N SER A 160 13.61 1.59 7.64
CA SER A 160 12.26 1.83 7.12
C SER A 160 11.84 3.28 7.25
N ALA A 161 10.95 3.72 6.36
CA ALA A 161 10.38 5.06 6.45
C ALA A 161 9.58 5.27 7.74
N ALA A 162 8.86 4.24 8.19
CA ALA A 162 8.10 4.29 9.43
C ALA A 162 9.02 4.52 10.63
N ALA A 163 10.14 3.78 10.73
CA ALA A 163 11.10 3.94 11.83
C ALA A 163 11.81 5.30 11.80
N GLN A 164 11.96 5.90 10.61
CA GLN A 164 12.59 7.21 10.44
C GLN A 164 11.60 8.38 10.49
N GLY A 165 10.30 8.12 10.66
CA GLY A 165 9.27 9.15 10.66
C GLY A 165 9.07 9.84 9.32
N LYS A 166 9.34 9.16 8.21
CA LYS A 166 9.24 9.71 6.86
C LYS A 166 7.92 9.33 6.20
N THR A 167 7.00 10.27 6.12
CA THR A 167 5.68 10.04 5.54
C THR A 167 5.20 11.21 4.70
N THR A 168 4.27 10.96 3.77
CA THR A 168 3.55 12.01 3.04
C THR A 168 2.46 12.67 3.86
N THR A 169 2.13 12.19 5.07
CA THR A 169 0.89 12.58 5.72
C THR A 169 1.05 13.59 6.82
N SER A 170 0.12 14.55 6.85
CA SER A 170 -0.07 15.42 8.00
C SER A 170 -0.50 14.66 9.28
N GLN A 171 -0.96 13.42 9.13
CA GLN A 171 -1.34 12.58 10.27
C GLN A 171 -0.13 12.03 11.03
N ASP A 172 0.98 11.82 10.34
CA ASP A 172 2.21 11.37 10.99
C ASP A 172 2.75 12.45 11.93
N SER A 173 2.55 13.73 11.58
CA SER A 173 2.90 14.86 12.45
C SER A 173 2.09 14.88 13.75
N THR A 174 0.86 14.37 13.73
CA THR A 174 0.01 14.30 14.92
C THR A 174 0.27 13.06 15.75
N MET A 175 0.79 11.99 15.16
CA MET A 175 1.20 10.81 15.92
C MET A 175 2.49 11.05 16.72
N GLY A 176 3.38 11.91 16.22
CA GLY A 176 4.61 12.30 16.92
C GLY A 176 4.39 13.21 18.13
N ASP A 177 3.29 13.97 18.15
CA ASP A 177 2.99 14.90 19.24
C ASP A 177 2.25 14.26 20.42
N ASN A 178 1.80 13.00 20.28
CA ASN A 178 1.08 12.27 21.33
C ASN A 178 1.92 11.13 21.96
N ALA A 179 3.19 11.14 21.71
CA ALA A 179 4.11 10.19 22.33
C ALA A 179 4.66 10.73 23.65
#